data_41310033453f36a110bdb08dc5558c35
#
_entry.id   41310033453f36a110bdb08dc5558c35
#
_cell.length_a   1.000
_cell.length_b   1.000
_cell.length_c   1.000
_cell.angle_alpha   90.00
_cell.angle_beta   90.00
_cell.angle_gamma   90.00
#
_symmetry.space_group_name_H-M   'P 1'
#
loop_
_entity.id
_entity.type
_entity.pdbx_description
1 polymer ?
#
loop_
_entity_poly.entity_id
_entity_poly.type
_entity_poly.pdbx_seq_one_letter_code
_entity_poly.pdbx_strand_id
1 'polypeptide(L)'
;MRTTGRQPHRRSKAPVIFIVAVIVLAAALAIGYFLWKQTQGVIKTGTVSGENETISSSAQNTVEYEGSTYTYNDHLSNYLFMGIDSSEEVSNMESQMDAGQADSIFIVSLDRAEETIQVLSVPRDTITEIEVFNPSGTSLGMTDNHINLQYAYGDGKEESCELMKTAVSNLLHGLPIQGYYSMNISGISEVGKLVGDVEIVVPDDSLEEHDPYFKEGATVVINGDNAEEFLRYRDTGKSQSALVRQERQKTYLKALIPKLQEKMQTDSSFVGSLLDDIQPYTVTNMGNDVLVKLLNAAGNSTLETQTVPGKGVEGKYYDEYHVNEDELYGLILSMFYNKI
;
A
#
# COMPACT_ATOMS: atom_id res chain seq x y z
N MET A 1 17.68 45.67 -6.52
CA MET A 1 17.98 44.45 -5.78
C MET A 1 16.64 43.90 -5.22
N ARG A 2 16.08 42.88 -5.85
CA ARG A 2 14.89 42.19 -5.36
C ARG A 2 15.38 40.82 -4.88
N THR A 3 15.33 40.61 -3.58
CA THR A 3 15.60 39.32 -2.91
C THR A 3 14.39 38.43 -3.07
N THR A 4 14.50 37.41 -3.92
CA THR A 4 13.52 36.33 -4.02
C THR A 4 13.76 35.35 -2.88
N GLY A 5 12.89 35.42 -1.85
CA GLY A 5 12.87 34.44 -0.78
C GLY A 5 12.41 33.09 -1.31
N ARG A 6 13.28 32.08 -1.27
CA ARG A 6 12.93 30.67 -1.46
C ARG A 6 12.03 30.24 -0.30
N GLN A 7 10.79 29.90 -0.60
CA GLN A 7 9.93 29.18 0.35
C GLN A 7 10.41 27.72 0.49
N PRO A 8 10.45 27.16 1.71
CA PRO A 8 10.80 25.77 1.89
C PRO A 8 9.70 24.86 1.33
N HIS A 9 10.07 23.95 0.45
CA HIS A 9 9.18 22.89 -0.06
C HIS A 9 8.57 22.12 1.12
N ARG A 10 7.28 22.26 1.33
CA ARG A 10 6.50 21.42 2.24
C ARG A 10 6.44 20.02 1.67
N ARG A 11 7.17 19.08 2.27
CA ARG A 11 7.13 17.66 1.91
C ARG A 11 5.67 17.17 1.99
N SER A 12 5.17 16.64 0.89
CA SER A 12 3.85 16.04 0.80
C SER A 12 3.78 14.79 1.70
N LYS A 13 2.87 14.79 2.68
CA LYS A 13 2.61 13.65 3.58
C LYS A 13 1.55 12.69 3.01
N ALA A 14 1.17 12.85 1.75
CA ALA A 14 0.07 12.14 1.12
C ALA A 14 0.23 10.59 1.06
N PRO A 15 1.40 10.00 0.74
CA PRO A 15 1.54 8.56 0.72
C PRO A 15 1.40 7.90 2.10
N VAL A 16 1.85 8.59 3.16
CA VAL A 16 1.89 8.06 4.54
C VAL A 16 0.51 7.64 5.05
N ILE A 17 -0.54 8.33 4.65
CA ILE A 17 -1.88 8.15 5.22
C ILE A 17 -2.62 6.98 4.57
N PHE A 18 -2.40 6.74 3.29
CA PHE A 18 -2.95 5.55 2.63
C PHE A 18 -2.31 4.26 3.17
N ILE A 19 -1.00 4.28 3.46
CA ILE A 19 -0.30 3.16 4.12
C ILE A 19 -0.88 2.90 5.50
N VAL A 20 -1.00 3.94 6.30
CA VAL A 20 -1.58 3.83 7.64
C VAL A 20 -3.00 3.26 7.54
N ALA A 21 -3.77 3.57 6.50
CA ALA A 21 -5.10 2.98 6.32
C ALA A 21 -5.06 1.51 5.91
N VAL A 22 -4.20 1.12 4.98
CA VAL A 22 -4.04 -0.30 4.60
C VAL A 22 -3.42 -1.09 5.76
N ILE A 23 -2.43 -0.53 6.47
CA ILE A 23 -1.83 -1.16 7.65
C ILE A 23 -2.81 -1.13 8.83
N VAL A 24 -3.58 -0.06 9.05
CA VAL A 24 -4.59 -0.01 10.10
C VAL A 24 -5.79 -0.87 9.74
N LEU A 25 -6.18 -0.97 8.48
CA LEU A 25 -7.18 -1.95 8.03
C LEU A 25 -6.69 -3.37 8.29
N ALA A 26 -5.47 -3.67 7.86
CA ALA A 26 -4.81 -4.89 8.21
C ALA A 26 -4.65 -5.00 9.75
N ALA A 27 -4.22 -3.99 10.55
CA ALA A 27 -4.09 -3.97 12.03
C ALA A 27 -5.44 -4.15 12.73
N ALA A 28 -6.46 -3.56 12.20
CA ALA A 28 -7.81 -3.73 12.65
C ALA A 28 -8.24 -5.20 12.62
N LEU A 29 -7.88 -5.92 11.59
CA LEU A 29 -8.24 -7.31 11.37
C LEU A 29 -7.60 -8.29 12.40
N ALA A 30 -6.44 -7.96 12.97
CA ALA A 30 -5.76 -8.87 13.90
C ALA A 30 -6.08 -8.63 15.37
N ILE A 31 -6.31 -7.41 15.79
CA ILE A 31 -6.75 -7.14 17.17
C ILE A 31 -8.09 -7.87 17.40
N GLY A 32 -8.99 -7.84 16.42
CA GLY A 32 -10.27 -8.56 16.51
C GLY A 32 -10.11 -10.09 16.51
N TYR A 33 -9.21 -10.64 15.70
CA TYR A 33 -8.91 -12.08 15.73
C TYR A 33 -8.26 -12.50 17.05
N PHE A 34 -7.37 -11.66 17.62
CA PHE A 34 -6.74 -11.94 18.91
C PHE A 34 -7.77 -11.91 20.07
N LEU A 35 -8.69 -10.94 20.06
CA LEU A 35 -9.79 -10.87 21.03
C LEU A 35 -10.78 -12.03 20.84
N TRP A 36 -11.11 -12.40 19.60
CA TRP A 36 -11.92 -13.57 19.28
C TRP A 36 -11.25 -14.87 19.74
N LYS A 37 -9.94 -15.00 19.55
CA LYS A 37 -9.18 -16.17 20.00
C LYS A 37 -9.07 -16.27 21.53
N GLN A 38 -9.05 -15.16 22.25
CA GLN A 38 -9.12 -15.16 23.73
C GLN A 38 -10.48 -15.60 24.25
N THR A 39 -11.56 -15.37 23.51
CA THR A 39 -12.91 -15.82 23.89
C THR A 39 -13.17 -17.30 23.57
N GLN A 40 -12.37 -17.91 22.69
CA GLN A 40 -12.41 -19.33 22.33
C GLN A 40 -11.41 -20.15 23.17
N GLY A 41 -11.43 -20.00 24.49
CA GLY A 41 -10.61 -20.80 25.40
C GLY A 41 -10.82 -22.30 25.17
N VAL A 42 -9.72 -23.03 24.98
CA VAL A 42 -9.56 -24.49 25.05
C VAL A 42 -10.03 -25.29 23.82
N ILE A 43 -9.13 -25.44 22.84
CA ILE A 43 -9.00 -26.68 22.07
C ILE A 43 -7.52 -27.07 21.98
N LYS A 44 -7.29 -28.34 22.28
CA LYS A 44 -6.01 -29.00 22.48
C LYS A 44 -5.09 -28.94 21.26
N THR A 45 -3.80 -28.72 21.53
CA THR A 45 -2.63 -29.02 20.72
C THR A 45 -2.80 -30.28 19.85
N GLY A 46 -2.83 -30.07 18.54
CA GLY A 46 -2.50 -31.09 17.55
C GLY A 46 -1.21 -30.65 16.86
N THR A 47 -0.14 -31.39 17.09
CA THR A 47 1.15 -31.23 16.45
C THR A 47 1.00 -31.53 14.97
N VAL A 48 1.16 -30.53 14.10
CA VAL A 48 1.40 -30.76 12.68
C VAL A 48 2.86 -30.43 12.41
N SER A 49 3.62 -31.47 12.14
CA SER A 49 4.97 -31.39 11.63
C SER A 49 4.91 -30.82 10.20
N GLY A 50 5.23 -29.56 10.04
CA GLY A 50 5.54 -28.97 8.74
C GLY A 50 7.02 -29.14 8.48
N GLU A 51 7.35 -29.84 7.41
CA GLU A 51 8.71 -30.04 6.93
C GLU A 51 9.38 -28.69 6.66
N ASN A 52 10.52 -28.49 7.29
CA ASN A 52 11.44 -27.41 6.98
C ASN A 52 11.98 -27.60 5.56
N GLU A 53 11.52 -26.83 4.61
CA GLU A 53 12.31 -26.59 3.41
C GLU A 53 13.53 -25.74 3.82
N THR A 54 14.64 -26.42 3.95
CA THR A 54 15.96 -25.82 4.14
C THR A 54 16.31 -25.09 2.85
N ILE A 55 16.08 -23.78 2.82
CA ILE A 55 16.71 -22.92 1.81
C ILE A 55 18.21 -22.96 2.11
N SER A 56 18.96 -23.67 1.27
CA SER A 56 20.41 -23.68 1.32
C SER A 56 20.93 -22.28 0.98
N SER A 57 21.13 -21.45 1.98
CA SER A 57 21.83 -20.18 1.89
C SER A 57 23.33 -20.44 1.89
N SER A 58 23.93 -20.49 0.71
CA SER A 58 25.38 -20.39 0.56
C SER A 58 25.73 -19.38 -0.54
N ALA A 59 25.50 -18.12 -0.27
CA ALA A 59 26.26 -16.99 -0.79
C ALA A 59 26.26 -15.95 0.32
N GLN A 60 27.41 -15.43 0.67
CA GLN A 60 27.57 -14.35 1.63
C GLN A 60 26.75 -13.16 1.15
N ASN A 61 25.61 -12.90 1.77
CA ASN A 61 24.76 -11.72 1.53
C ASN A 61 25.42 -10.46 2.14
N THR A 62 26.71 -10.28 1.95
CA THR A 62 27.47 -9.13 2.39
C THR A 62 27.74 -8.19 1.23
N VAL A 63 27.56 -6.91 1.47
CA VAL A 63 27.78 -5.82 0.51
C VAL A 63 28.80 -4.86 1.12
N GLU A 64 29.76 -4.42 0.31
CA GLU A 64 30.71 -3.36 0.68
C GLU A 64 30.22 -2.02 0.11
N TYR A 65 30.06 -1.04 1.00
CA TYR A 65 29.65 0.30 0.62
C TYR A 65 30.34 1.34 1.51
N GLU A 66 30.95 2.36 0.89
CA GLU A 66 31.70 3.44 1.55
C GLU A 66 32.71 2.96 2.63
N GLY A 67 33.40 1.84 2.33
CA GLY A 67 34.41 1.25 3.21
C GLY A 67 33.86 0.55 4.43
N SER A 68 32.58 0.25 4.44
CA SER A 68 31.89 -0.53 5.47
C SER A 68 31.27 -1.77 4.85
N THR A 69 31.22 -2.86 5.62
CA THR A 69 30.58 -4.10 5.22
C THR A 69 29.19 -4.19 5.84
N TYR A 70 28.21 -4.62 5.05
CA TYR A 70 26.82 -4.78 5.45
C TYR A 70 26.37 -6.20 5.17
N THR A 71 25.52 -6.75 6.02
CA THR A 71 24.84 -8.03 5.81
C THR A 71 23.34 -7.84 5.86
N TYR A 72 22.61 -8.55 4.97
CA TYR A 72 21.14 -8.48 4.98
C TYR A 72 20.61 -8.91 6.35
N ASN A 73 19.64 -8.17 6.89
CA ASN A 73 18.96 -8.52 8.14
C ASN A 73 17.93 -9.64 7.86
N ASP A 74 18.31 -10.88 8.12
CA ASP A 74 17.47 -12.06 7.89
C ASP A 74 16.28 -12.19 8.86
N HIS A 75 16.21 -11.33 9.89
CA HIS A 75 15.00 -11.19 10.71
C HIS A 75 13.86 -10.47 9.99
N LEU A 76 14.16 -9.75 8.89
CA LEU A 76 13.14 -9.04 8.13
C LEU A 76 12.34 -9.99 7.23
N SER A 77 11.07 -9.72 7.15
CA SER A 77 10.16 -10.26 6.12
C SER A 77 9.47 -9.09 5.44
N ASN A 78 9.67 -8.97 4.12
CA ASN A 78 9.17 -7.84 3.34
C ASN A 78 7.93 -8.24 2.57
N TYR A 79 6.92 -7.42 2.60
CA TYR A 79 5.64 -7.64 1.93
C TYR A 79 5.26 -6.43 1.09
N LEU A 80 4.79 -6.68 -0.14
CA LEU A 80 4.32 -5.65 -1.06
C LEU A 80 2.83 -5.38 -0.81
N PHE A 81 2.49 -4.14 -0.50
CA PHE A 81 1.12 -3.67 -0.38
C PHE A 81 0.79 -2.71 -1.51
N MET A 82 -0.38 -2.90 -2.14
CA MET A 82 -0.81 -2.12 -3.29
C MET A 82 -2.26 -1.69 -3.17
N GLY A 83 -2.53 -0.45 -3.52
CA GLY A 83 -3.89 0.06 -3.76
C GLY A 83 -4.11 0.20 -5.26
N ILE A 84 -5.16 -0.45 -5.77
CA ILE A 84 -5.44 -0.54 -7.20
C ILE A 84 -6.58 0.40 -7.56
N ASP A 85 -6.43 1.19 -8.62
CA ASP A 85 -7.48 2.06 -9.17
C ASP A 85 -8.46 1.24 -10.04
N SER A 86 -9.11 0.28 -9.42
CA SER A 86 -10.19 -0.52 -10.00
C SER A 86 -11.37 -0.55 -9.05
N SER A 87 -12.59 -0.48 -9.60
CA SER A 87 -13.83 -0.60 -8.82
C SER A 87 -14.42 -1.99 -8.84
N GLU A 88 -13.93 -2.85 -9.72
CA GLU A 88 -14.48 -4.18 -9.93
C GLU A 88 -14.10 -5.12 -8.78
N GLU A 89 -14.96 -6.10 -8.52
CA GLU A 89 -14.54 -7.27 -7.74
C GLU A 89 -13.49 -8.04 -8.53
N VAL A 90 -12.53 -8.63 -7.81
CA VAL A 90 -11.44 -9.42 -8.43
C VAL A 90 -11.98 -10.57 -9.30
N SER A 91 -13.10 -11.19 -8.88
CA SER A 91 -13.76 -12.27 -9.64
C SER A 91 -14.25 -11.83 -11.01
N ASN A 92 -14.61 -10.55 -11.18
CA ASN A 92 -15.20 -9.99 -12.41
C ASN A 92 -14.15 -9.51 -13.42
N MET A 93 -12.85 -9.52 -13.05
CA MET A 93 -11.78 -9.18 -13.96
C MET A 93 -11.54 -10.30 -14.97
N GLU A 94 -11.84 -10.05 -16.24
CA GLU A 94 -11.77 -11.03 -17.33
C GLU A 94 -10.56 -10.79 -18.26
N SER A 95 -9.97 -9.59 -18.21
CA SER A 95 -8.90 -9.20 -19.15
C SER A 95 -7.90 -8.24 -18.52
N GLN A 96 -6.72 -8.12 -19.12
CA GLN A 96 -5.72 -7.10 -18.77
C GLN A 96 -6.28 -5.66 -18.75
N MET A 97 -7.29 -5.38 -19.59
CA MET A 97 -7.89 -4.04 -19.65
C MET A 97 -8.66 -3.67 -18.38
N ASP A 98 -9.07 -4.65 -17.58
CA ASP A 98 -9.85 -4.48 -16.35
C ASP A 98 -8.95 -4.41 -15.10
N ALA A 99 -7.67 -4.76 -15.25
CA ALA A 99 -6.73 -4.91 -14.13
C ALA A 99 -6.52 -3.64 -13.29
N GLY A 100 -6.68 -2.44 -13.89
CA GLY A 100 -6.37 -1.19 -13.23
C GLY A 100 -4.85 -0.96 -13.09
N GLN A 101 -4.47 0.02 -12.28
CA GLN A 101 -3.08 0.39 -12.03
C GLN A 101 -2.81 0.44 -10.53
N ALA A 102 -1.57 0.16 -10.13
CA ALA A 102 -1.17 0.29 -8.73
C ALA A 102 -0.90 1.76 -8.36
N ASP A 103 -1.93 2.46 -7.92
CA ASP A 103 -1.87 3.89 -7.53
C ASP A 103 -1.15 4.12 -6.20
N SER A 104 -0.98 3.08 -5.42
CA SER A 104 -0.26 3.10 -4.14
C SER A 104 0.60 1.85 -4.03
N ILE A 105 1.88 2.01 -3.74
CA ILE A 105 2.87 0.94 -3.73
C ILE A 105 3.74 1.09 -2.49
N PHE A 106 3.81 0.05 -1.66
CA PHE A 106 4.54 0.06 -0.40
C PHE A 106 5.22 -1.27 -0.11
N ILE A 107 6.42 -1.20 0.44
CA ILE A 107 7.05 -2.33 1.13
C ILE A 107 6.83 -2.14 2.62
N VAL A 108 6.23 -3.13 3.25
CA VAL A 108 6.09 -3.25 4.70
C VAL A 108 7.02 -4.36 5.16
N SER A 109 8.01 -4.02 5.95
CA SER A 109 9.01 -4.96 6.46
C SER A 109 8.74 -5.24 7.93
N LEU A 110 8.46 -6.50 8.25
CA LEU A 110 8.30 -7.00 9.61
C LEU A 110 9.66 -7.45 10.14
N ASP A 111 10.15 -6.80 11.19
CA ASP A 111 11.23 -7.37 12.01
C ASP A 111 10.61 -8.39 12.97
N ARG A 112 10.97 -9.67 12.74
CA ARG A 112 10.44 -10.79 13.53
C ARG A 112 11.09 -10.93 14.89
N ALA A 113 12.24 -10.30 15.12
CA ALA A 113 12.95 -10.32 16.39
C ALA A 113 12.43 -9.21 17.33
N GLU A 114 12.25 -8.01 16.77
CA GLU A 114 11.79 -6.84 17.52
C GLU A 114 10.27 -6.68 17.53
N GLU A 115 9.55 -7.48 16.72
CA GLU A 115 8.10 -7.39 16.52
C GLU A 115 7.65 -5.97 16.13
N THR A 116 8.42 -5.33 15.25
CA THR A 116 8.17 -3.99 14.71
C THR A 116 8.05 -4.00 13.21
N ILE A 117 7.49 -2.93 12.63
CA ILE A 117 7.45 -2.73 11.19
C ILE A 117 8.12 -1.41 10.80
N GLN A 118 8.66 -1.42 9.59
CA GLN A 118 9.08 -0.23 8.86
C GLN A 118 8.41 -0.20 7.47
N VAL A 119 8.24 0.98 6.91
CA VAL A 119 7.49 1.17 5.67
C VAL A 119 8.29 1.99 4.68
N LEU A 120 8.40 1.49 3.44
CA LEU A 120 8.99 2.19 2.31
C LEU A 120 7.91 2.42 1.24
N SER A 121 7.67 3.68 0.90
CA SER A 121 6.78 4.09 -0.18
C SER A 121 7.52 4.17 -1.50
N VAL A 122 6.94 3.58 -2.55
CA VAL A 122 7.40 3.73 -3.94
C VAL A 122 6.41 4.65 -4.65
N PRO A 123 6.84 5.82 -5.15
CA PRO A 123 5.96 6.68 -5.93
C PRO A 123 5.46 5.96 -7.19
N ARG A 124 4.16 6.05 -7.46
CA ARG A 124 3.52 5.34 -8.59
C ARG A 124 4.08 5.71 -9.96
N ASP A 125 4.54 6.95 -10.09
CA ASP A 125 5.07 7.51 -11.33
C ASP A 125 6.58 7.28 -11.48
N THR A 126 7.18 6.38 -10.65
CA THR A 126 8.60 6.02 -10.72
C THR A 126 8.91 5.40 -12.07
N ILE A 127 9.87 6.01 -12.78
CA ILE A 127 10.40 5.45 -14.02
C ILE A 127 11.43 4.39 -13.67
N THR A 128 11.16 3.16 -14.11
CA THR A 128 12.02 1.99 -13.93
C THR A 128 11.74 0.96 -15.02
N GLU A 129 12.61 -0.03 -15.14
CA GLU A 129 12.38 -1.14 -16.06
C GLU A 129 11.18 -1.97 -15.61
N ILE A 130 10.18 -2.08 -16.47
CA ILE A 130 9.01 -2.94 -16.34
C ILE A 130 8.90 -3.86 -17.54
N GLU A 131 8.32 -5.05 -17.35
CA GLU A 131 8.03 -5.96 -18.42
C GLU A 131 6.73 -5.56 -19.12
N VAL A 132 6.78 -5.35 -20.43
CA VAL A 132 5.61 -4.98 -21.23
C VAL A 132 5.13 -6.17 -22.05
N PHE A 133 3.81 -6.25 -22.23
CA PHE A 133 3.17 -7.32 -22.97
C PHE A 133 2.28 -6.76 -24.07
N ASN A 134 2.13 -7.50 -25.14
CA ASN A 134 1.13 -7.19 -26.17
C ASN A 134 -0.28 -7.65 -25.70
N PRO A 135 -1.35 -7.24 -26.39
CA PRO A 135 -2.72 -7.63 -26.02
C PRO A 135 -3.01 -9.14 -26.05
N SER A 136 -2.11 -9.95 -26.62
CA SER A 136 -2.20 -11.41 -26.58
C SER A 136 -1.41 -12.05 -25.43
N GLY A 137 -0.88 -11.26 -24.50
CA GLY A 137 -0.11 -11.73 -23.36
C GLY A 137 1.32 -12.16 -23.68
N THR A 138 1.86 -11.81 -24.87
CA THR A 138 3.25 -12.13 -25.22
C THR A 138 4.16 -11.00 -24.73
N SER A 139 5.19 -11.35 -23.98
CA SER A 139 6.20 -10.39 -23.53
C SER A 139 6.90 -9.74 -24.73
N LEU A 140 7.03 -8.43 -24.65
CA LEU A 140 7.81 -7.61 -25.58
C LEU A 140 9.18 -7.22 -25.00
N GLY A 141 9.47 -7.67 -23.78
CA GLY A 141 10.71 -7.38 -23.05
C GLY A 141 10.56 -6.24 -22.05
N MET A 142 11.70 -5.84 -21.48
CA MET A 142 11.80 -4.78 -20.49
C MET A 142 11.88 -3.39 -21.16
N THR A 143 11.26 -2.41 -20.53
CA THR A 143 11.35 -1.01 -20.96
C THR A 143 11.19 -0.07 -19.77
N ASP A 144 11.84 1.08 -19.82
CA ASP A 144 11.65 2.14 -18.84
C ASP A 144 10.25 2.73 -18.98
N ASN A 145 9.46 2.63 -17.90
CA ASN A 145 8.12 3.20 -17.86
C ASN A 145 7.68 3.40 -16.38
N HIS A 146 6.51 3.96 -16.18
CA HIS A 146 5.93 4.13 -14.84
C HIS A 146 5.68 2.77 -14.18
N ILE A 147 6.16 2.59 -12.97
CA ILE A 147 6.09 1.31 -12.24
C ILE A 147 4.64 0.85 -12.01
N ASN A 148 3.70 1.78 -11.80
CA ASN A 148 2.28 1.46 -11.58
C ASN A 148 1.63 0.71 -12.74
N LEU A 149 2.14 0.89 -13.98
CA LEU A 149 1.64 0.21 -15.17
C LEU A 149 1.97 -1.28 -15.18
N GLN A 150 2.97 -1.72 -14.42
CA GLN A 150 3.32 -3.13 -14.37
C GLN A 150 2.14 -4.00 -13.90
N TYR A 151 1.30 -3.49 -12.98
CA TYR A 151 0.09 -4.20 -12.55
C TYR A 151 -0.90 -4.42 -13.69
N ALA A 152 -1.09 -3.43 -14.54
CA ALA A 152 -2.01 -3.46 -15.67
C ALA A 152 -1.59 -4.44 -16.80
N TYR A 153 -0.37 -4.93 -16.79
CA TYR A 153 0.10 -5.93 -17.74
C TYR A 153 -0.25 -7.37 -17.37
N GLY A 154 -0.72 -7.63 -16.16
CA GLY A 154 -1.21 -8.92 -15.70
C GLY A 154 -2.73 -9.06 -15.83
N ASP A 155 -3.28 -9.97 -15.05
CA ASP A 155 -4.69 -10.37 -15.06
C ASP A 155 -5.58 -9.59 -14.05
N GLY A 156 -5.01 -8.62 -13.35
CA GLY A 156 -5.67 -7.93 -12.21
C GLY A 156 -5.71 -8.77 -10.93
N LYS A 157 -5.10 -9.95 -10.95
CA LYS A 157 -5.08 -10.93 -9.86
C LYS A 157 -3.64 -11.30 -9.49
N GLU A 158 -3.37 -12.59 -9.35
CA GLU A 158 -2.08 -13.12 -8.92
C GLU A 158 -0.95 -12.75 -9.88
N GLU A 159 -1.18 -12.82 -11.19
CA GLU A 159 -0.17 -12.48 -12.20
C GLU A 159 0.24 -11.01 -12.09
N SER A 160 -0.74 -10.10 -11.98
CA SER A 160 -0.47 -8.67 -11.77
C SER A 160 0.35 -8.41 -10.50
N CYS A 161 0.02 -9.11 -9.42
CA CYS A 161 0.74 -8.99 -8.15
C CYS A 161 2.19 -9.51 -8.26
N GLU A 162 2.41 -10.64 -8.93
CA GLU A 162 3.76 -11.20 -9.13
C GLU A 162 4.62 -10.32 -10.06
N LEU A 163 4.03 -9.76 -11.12
CA LEU A 163 4.71 -8.79 -11.98
C LEU A 163 5.14 -7.55 -11.19
N MET A 164 4.25 -6.99 -10.38
CA MET A 164 4.57 -5.85 -9.52
C MET A 164 5.64 -6.20 -8.48
N LYS A 165 5.54 -7.37 -7.85
CA LYS A 165 6.54 -7.85 -6.89
C LYS A 165 7.92 -7.92 -7.53
N THR A 166 8.01 -8.41 -8.76
CA THR A 166 9.26 -8.48 -9.52
C THR A 166 9.80 -7.09 -9.83
N ALA A 167 8.97 -6.19 -10.35
CA ALA A 167 9.39 -4.82 -10.69
C ALA A 167 9.88 -4.04 -9.47
N VAL A 168 9.14 -4.14 -8.34
CA VAL A 168 9.53 -3.48 -7.09
C VAL A 168 10.81 -4.09 -6.50
N SER A 169 10.95 -5.42 -6.55
CA SER A 169 12.19 -6.08 -6.12
C SER A 169 13.39 -5.60 -6.96
N ASN A 170 13.25 -5.52 -8.27
CA ASN A 170 14.30 -5.04 -9.18
C ASN A 170 14.67 -3.58 -8.89
N LEU A 171 13.68 -2.70 -8.75
CA LEU A 171 13.89 -1.30 -8.36
C LEU A 171 14.68 -1.18 -7.05
N LEU A 172 14.45 -2.09 -6.11
CA LEU A 172 15.09 -2.13 -4.80
C LEU A 172 16.31 -3.07 -4.77
N HIS A 173 17.03 -3.17 -5.89
CA HIS A 173 18.28 -3.95 -6.04
C HIS A 173 18.17 -5.42 -5.64
N GLY A 174 17.03 -6.05 -5.96
CA GLY A 174 16.79 -7.47 -5.66
C GLY A 174 16.33 -7.73 -4.23
N LEU A 175 15.76 -6.74 -3.56
CA LEU A 175 15.20 -6.92 -2.20
C LEU A 175 14.22 -8.10 -2.19
N PRO A 176 14.42 -9.12 -1.32
CA PRO A 176 13.49 -10.23 -1.20
C PRO A 176 12.11 -9.76 -0.73
N ILE A 177 11.05 -10.12 -1.45
CA ILE A 177 9.65 -9.84 -1.11
C ILE A 177 8.91 -11.17 -0.97
N GLN A 178 8.49 -11.50 0.25
CA GLN A 178 7.93 -12.80 0.61
C GLN A 178 6.46 -12.96 0.25
N GLY A 179 5.74 -11.85 0.13
CA GLY A 179 4.32 -11.89 -0.20
C GLY A 179 3.78 -10.54 -0.63
N TYR A 180 2.52 -10.54 -1.05
CA TYR A 180 1.82 -9.34 -1.49
C TYR A 180 0.39 -9.29 -0.97
N TYR A 181 -0.14 -8.07 -0.92
CA TYR A 181 -1.53 -7.74 -0.67
C TYR A 181 -1.94 -6.58 -1.58
N SER A 182 -2.90 -6.81 -2.46
CA SER A 182 -3.51 -5.76 -3.25
C SER A 182 -4.97 -5.58 -2.88
N MET A 183 -5.46 -4.36 -2.95
CA MET A 183 -6.86 -4.04 -2.70
C MET A 183 -7.36 -3.01 -3.72
N ASN A 184 -8.48 -3.33 -4.35
CA ASN A 184 -9.18 -2.40 -5.22
C ASN A 184 -9.84 -1.29 -4.41
N ILE A 185 -9.98 -0.10 -5.00
CA ILE A 185 -10.46 1.09 -4.29
C ILE A 185 -11.88 0.91 -3.72
N SER A 186 -12.73 0.10 -4.36
CA SER A 186 -14.07 -0.19 -3.85
C SER A 186 -14.05 -0.98 -2.53
N GLY A 187 -12.98 -1.71 -2.22
CA GLY A 187 -12.80 -2.32 -0.90
C GLY A 187 -12.82 -1.28 0.24
N ILE A 188 -12.35 -0.04 -0.02
CA ILE A 188 -12.43 1.06 0.96
C ILE A 188 -13.88 1.46 1.23
N SER A 189 -14.73 1.43 0.20
CA SER A 189 -16.17 1.72 0.34
C SER A 189 -16.87 0.66 1.18
N GLU A 190 -16.52 -0.62 1.01
CA GLU A 190 -17.06 -1.72 1.83
C GLU A 190 -16.65 -1.56 3.30
N VAL A 191 -15.41 -1.19 3.57
CA VAL A 191 -14.98 -0.80 4.92
C VAL A 191 -15.86 0.32 5.48
N GLY A 192 -16.13 1.36 4.67
CA GLY A 192 -17.00 2.48 5.05
C GLY A 192 -18.41 2.04 5.41
N LYS A 193 -19.01 1.09 4.67
CA LYS A 193 -20.35 0.54 4.98
C LYS A 193 -20.38 -0.15 6.34
N LEU A 194 -19.36 -0.91 6.69
CA LEU A 194 -19.26 -1.62 7.97
C LEU A 194 -18.98 -0.69 9.13
N VAL A 195 -18.12 0.29 8.93
CA VAL A 195 -17.78 1.29 9.95
C VAL A 195 -18.97 2.21 10.23
N GLY A 196 -19.76 2.52 9.20
CA GLY A 196 -20.87 3.45 9.24
C GLY A 196 -20.45 4.89 9.03
N ASP A 197 -21.22 5.82 9.55
CA ASP A 197 -21.08 7.25 9.33
C ASP A 197 -19.73 7.81 9.77
N VAL A 198 -18.98 8.40 8.81
CA VAL A 198 -17.70 9.07 9.03
C VAL A 198 -17.86 10.56 8.77
N GLU A 199 -17.77 11.38 9.82
CA GLU A 199 -17.82 12.84 9.69
C GLU A 199 -16.48 13.38 9.22
N ILE A 200 -16.49 14.22 8.19
CA ILE A 200 -15.31 14.89 7.65
C ILE A 200 -15.60 16.37 7.37
N VAL A 201 -14.53 17.16 7.30
CA VAL A 201 -14.58 18.50 6.68
C VAL A 201 -14.09 18.38 5.25
N VAL A 202 -14.91 18.80 4.29
CA VAL A 202 -14.56 18.73 2.84
C VAL A 202 -13.33 19.60 2.57
N PRO A 203 -12.23 19.02 2.03
CA PRO A 203 -10.94 19.71 1.97
C PRO A 203 -10.78 20.69 0.79
N ASP A 204 -11.65 20.61 -0.22
CA ASP A 204 -11.54 21.36 -1.47
C ASP A 204 -12.89 21.50 -2.19
N ASP A 205 -12.95 22.37 -3.21
CA ASP A 205 -14.16 22.69 -3.99
C ASP A 205 -14.39 21.77 -5.20
N SER A 206 -13.56 20.78 -5.41
CA SER A 206 -13.55 19.99 -6.66
C SER A 206 -14.81 19.15 -6.89
N LEU A 207 -15.54 18.83 -5.82
CA LEU A 207 -16.81 18.10 -5.88
C LEU A 207 -18.05 19.03 -5.87
N GLU A 208 -17.92 20.30 -5.46
CA GLU A 208 -19.06 21.20 -5.24
C GLU A 208 -19.91 21.39 -6.51
N GLU A 209 -19.29 21.45 -7.69
CA GLU A 209 -20.01 21.57 -8.96
C GLU A 209 -20.73 20.27 -9.36
N HIS A 210 -20.21 19.12 -8.92
CA HIS A 210 -20.80 17.81 -9.21
C HIS A 210 -21.91 17.45 -8.23
N ASP A 211 -21.64 17.62 -6.92
CA ASP A 211 -22.63 17.49 -5.85
C ASP A 211 -22.41 18.59 -4.80
N PRO A 212 -23.38 19.55 -4.67
CA PRO A 212 -23.31 20.62 -3.68
C PRO A 212 -23.26 20.18 -2.23
N TYR A 213 -23.54 18.91 -1.92
CA TYR A 213 -23.35 18.33 -0.60
C TYR A 213 -21.88 18.39 -0.17
N PHE A 214 -20.94 18.27 -1.12
CA PHE A 214 -19.51 18.31 -0.87
C PHE A 214 -18.90 19.71 -1.04
N LYS A 215 -19.52 20.70 -0.47
CA LYS A 215 -18.99 22.06 -0.49
C LYS A 215 -17.73 22.18 0.37
N GLU A 216 -16.69 22.86 -0.16
CA GLU A 216 -15.45 23.13 0.57
C GLU A 216 -15.72 23.73 1.96
N GLY A 217 -15.07 23.16 2.98
CA GLY A 217 -15.20 23.56 4.39
C GLY A 217 -16.49 23.11 5.07
N ALA A 218 -17.44 22.49 4.36
CA ALA A 218 -18.63 21.91 4.97
C ALA A 218 -18.27 20.66 5.78
N THR A 219 -18.92 20.47 6.93
CA THR A 219 -18.90 19.21 7.65
C THR A 219 -19.98 18.30 7.06
N VAL A 220 -19.57 17.16 6.54
CA VAL A 220 -20.45 16.18 5.87
C VAL A 220 -20.24 14.80 6.46
N VAL A 221 -21.24 13.93 6.26
CA VAL A 221 -21.17 12.52 6.65
C VAL A 221 -20.91 11.69 5.41
N ILE A 222 -19.81 10.93 5.44
CA ILE A 222 -19.48 9.93 4.44
C ILE A 222 -19.89 8.56 4.96
N ASN A 223 -20.62 7.82 4.15
CA ASN A 223 -21.08 6.46 4.43
C ASN A 223 -21.05 5.59 3.17
N GLY A 224 -21.59 4.36 3.23
CA GLY A 224 -21.60 3.44 2.11
C GLY A 224 -22.25 3.96 0.82
N ASP A 225 -23.17 4.93 0.93
CA ASP A 225 -23.91 5.45 -0.22
C ASP A 225 -23.15 6.51 -1.02
N ASN A 226 -22.26 7.28 -0.35
CA ASN A 226 -21.55 8.42 -0.98
C ASN A 226 -20.02 8.33 -0.90
N ALA A 227 -19.49 7.30 -0.23
CA ALA A 227 -18.04 7.14 -0.07
C ALA A 227 -17.34 6.95 -1.43
N GLU A 228 -17.92 6.16 -2.33
CA GLU A 228 -17.34 5.93 -3.65
C GLU A 228 -17.25 7.23 -4.46
N GLU A 229 -18.31 8.02 -4.51
CA GLU A 229 -18.31 9.33 -5.17
C GLU A 229 -17.24 10.25 -4.58
N PHE A 230 -17.20 10.38 -3.26
CA PHE A 230 -16.22 11.23 -2.57
C PHE A 230 -14.76 10.80 -2.84
N LEU A 231 -14.50 9.49 -2.92
CA LEU A 231 -13.14 8.95 -3.07
C LEU A 231 -12.67 8.88 -4.52
N ARG A 232 -13.59 8.71 -5.49
CA ARG A 232 -13.26 8.43 -6.89
C ARG A 232 -13.42 9.62 -7.83
N TYR A 233 -14.38 10.50 -7.58
CA TYR A 233 -14.64 11.59 -8.50
C TYR A 233 -13.38 12.39 -8.81
N ARG A 234 -13.20 12.68 -10.09
CA ARG A 234 -12.09 13.47 -10.62
C ARG A 234 -12.58 14.27 -11.82
N ASP A 235 -12.43 15.60 -11.74
CA ASP A 235 -12.60 16.46 -12.90
C ASP A 235 -11.32 16.36 -13.78
N THR A 236 -11.38 15.52 -14.80
CA THR A 236 -10.25 15.31 -15.72
C THR A 236 -9.94 16.53 -16.59
N GLY A 237 -10.83 17.52 -16.65
CA GLY A 237 -10.62 18.78 -17.35
C GLY A 237 -9.76 19.78 -16.55
N LYS A 238 -9.54 19.54 -15.26
CA LYS A 238 -8.74 20.41 -14.39
C LYS A 238 -7.34 19.82 -14.16
N SER A 239 -6.34 20.70 -14.30
CA SER A 239 -4.95 20.35 -13.94
C SER A 239 -4.85 19.95 -12.46
N GLN A 240 -3.95 19.02 -12.12
CA GLN A 240 -3.71 18.55 -10.75
C GLN A 240 -4.93 17.88 -10.06
N SER A 241 -5.99 17.54 -10.79
CA SER A 241 -7.17 16.88 -10.23
C SER A 241 -6.88 15.54 -9.53
N ALA A 242 -5.79 14.86 -9.91
CA ALA A 242 -5.32 13.66 -9.23
C ALA A 242 -4.82 13.96 -7.80
N LEU A 243 -4.09 15.06 -7.59
CA LEU A 243 -3.61 15.48 -6.27
C LEU A 243 -4.76 15.89 -5.36
N VAL A 244 -5.77 16.57 -5.93
CA VAL A 244 -6.97 16.98 -5.19
C VAL A 244 -7.74 15.73 -4.73
N ARG A 245 -7.93 14.73 -5.61
CA ARG A 245 -8.53 13.44 -5.24
C ARG A 245 -7.75 12.76 -4.12
N GLN A 246 -6.43 12.74 -4.18
CA GLN A 246 -5.59 12.15 -3.14
C GLN A 246 -5.76 12.84 -1.77
N GLU A 247 -5.93 14.16 -1.73
CA GLU A 247 -6.15 14.88 -0.47
C GLU A 247 -7.53 14.54 0.13
N ARG A 248 -8.57 14.34 -0.70
CA ARG A 248 -9.87 13.85 -0.24
C ARG A 248 -9.79 12.44 0.33
N GLN A 249 -9.13 11.52 -0.39
CA GLN A 249 -8.89 10.16 0.10
C GLN A 249 -8.18 10.18 1.47
N LYS A 250 -7.15 10.99 1.61
CA LYS A 250 -6.41 11.19 2.85
C LYS A 250 -7.29 11.73 3.99
N THR A 251 -8.15 12.70 3.68
CA THR A 251 -9.08 13.29 4.67
C THR A 251 -10.05 12.25 5.19
N TYR A 252 -10.64 11.46 4.28
CA TYR A 252 -11.53 10.35 4.65
C TYR A 252 -10.83 9.31 5.53
N LEU A 253 -9.66 8.85 5.13
CA LEU A 253 -8.92 7.83 5.87
C LEU A 253 -8.54 8.28 7.28
N LYS A 254 -8.15 9.55 7.46
CA LYS A 254 -7.87 10.11 8.80
C LYS A 254 -9.08 10.02 9.74
N ALA A 255 -10.28 10.21 9.20
CA ALA A 255 -11.51 10.15 9.97
C ALA A 255 -12.02 8.70 10.16
N LEU A 256 -11.79 7.83 9.16
CA LEU A 256 -12.20 6.43 9.17
C LEU A 256 -11.44 5.61 10.22
N ILE A 257 -10.12 5.78 10.31
CA ILE A 257 -9.23 4.98 11.16
C ILE A 257 -9.69 4.92 12.63
N PRO A 258 -9.95 6.04 13.32
CA PRO A 258 -10.39 5.99 14.71
C PRO A 258 -11.72 5.25 14.89
N LYS A 259 -12.64 5.41 13.95
CA LYS A 259 -13.94 4.71 13.98
C LYS A 259 -13.79 3.20 13.75
N LEU A 260 -12.91 2.83 12.85
CA LEU A 260 -12.55 1.44 12.64
C LEU A 260 -12.00 0.80 13.92
N GLN A 261 -11.06 1.47 14.60
CA GLN A 261 -10.50 1.03 15.87
C GLN A 261 -11.56 0.90 16.97
N GLU A 262 -12.49 1.86 17.06
CA GLU A 262 -13.61 1.81 18.01
C GLU A 262 -14.52 0.60 17.75
N LYS A 263 -14.90 0.35 16.49
CA LYS A 263 -15.74 -0.80 16.09
C LYS A 263 -15.09 -2.12 16.48
N MET A 264 -13.80 -2.27 16.24
CA MET A 264 -13.06 -3.47 16.59
C MET A 264 -12.99 -3.75 18.08
N GLN A 265 -12.89 -2.68 18.89
CA GLN A 265 -12.89 -2.82 20.35
C GLN A 265 -14.26 -3.15 20.91
N THR A 266 -15.33 -2.73 20.23
CA THR A 266 -16.71 -2.85 20.72
C THR A 266 -17.48 -4.02 20.13
N ASP A 267 -17.08 -4.53 18.96
CA ASP A 267 -17.73 -5.64 18.26
C ASP A 267 -16.73 -6.74 17.88
N SER A 268 -16.77 -7.84 18.60
CA SER A 268 -15.87 -8.97 18.37
C SER A 268 -16.12 -9.72 17.03
N SER A 269 -17.27 -9.53 16.39
CA SER A 269 -17.59 -10.11 15.08
C SER A 269 -17.17 -9.22 13.91
N PHE A 270 -16.92 -7.94 14.18
CA PHE A 270 -16.65 -6.92 13.17
C PHE A 270 -15.50 -7.30 12.23
N VAL A 271 -14.44 -7.86 12.77
CA VAL A 271 -13.26 -8.24 11.98
C VAL A 271 -13.54 -9.37 11.00
N GLY A 272 -14.32 -10.38 11.44
CA GLY A 272 -14.74 -11.46 10.55
C GLY A 272 -15.57 -10.91 9.37
N SER A 273 -16.58 -10.11 9.69
CA SER A 273 -17.42 -9.46 8.66
C SER A 273 -16.62 -8.57 7.72
N LEU A 274 -15.66 -7.81 8.27
CA LEU A 274 -14.80 -6.95 7.46
C LEU A 274 -13.95 -7.75 6.47
N LEU A 275 -13.33 -8.86 6.91
CA LEU A 275 -12.54 -9.74 6.04
C LEU A 275 -13.38 -10.35 4.93
N ASP A 276 -14.58 -10.82 5.28
CA ASP A 276 -15.51 -11.42 4.31
C ASP A 276 -15.95 -10.38 3.27
N ASP A 277 -16.25 -9.14 3.69
CA ASP A 277 -16.76 -8.10 2.80
C ASP A 277 -15.68 -7.47 1.91
N ILE A 278 -14.41 -7.40 2.36
CA ILE A 278 -13.31 -6.90 1.51
C ILE A 278 -12.65 -7.98 0.66
N GLN A 279 -12.85 -9.26 0.97
CA GLN A 279 -12.26 -10.37 0.24
C GLN A 279 -12.53 -10.33 -1.27
N PRO A 280 -13.72 -9.95 -1.76
CA PRO A 280 -13.98 -9.82 -3.19
C PRO A 280 -13.11 -8.77 -3.91
N TYR A 281 -12.55 -7.82 -3.17
CA TYR A 281 -11.74 -6.71 -3.68
C TYR A 281 -10.24 -6.87 -3.42
N THR A 282 -9.81 -8.02 -2.91
CA THR A 282 -8.42 -8.24 -2.48
C THR A 282 -7.79 -9.44 -3.17
N VAL A 283 -6.49 -9.31 -3.47
CA VAL A 283 -5.63 -10.43 -3.89
C VAL A 283 -4.43 -10.50 -2.98
N THR A 284 -4.20 -11.66 -2.38
CA THR A 284 -3.04 -11.88 -1.51
C THR A 284 -2.59 -13.33 -1.52
N ASN A 285 -1.27 -13.54 -1.42
CA ASN A 285 -0.67 -14.84 -1.16
C ASN A 285 -0.23 -15.01 0.30
N MET A 286 -0.57 -14.02 1.17
CA MET A 286 -0.25 -14.07 2.59
C MET A 286 -1.33 -14.82 3.36
N GLY A 287 -0.90 -15.70 4.28
CA GLY A 287 -1.82 -16.31 5.24
C GLY A 287 -2.28 -15.32 6.32
N ASN A 288 -3.44 -15.61 6.92
CA ASN A 288 -4.00 -14.79 8.00
C ASN A 288 -3.03 -14.61 9.18
N ASP A 289 -2.16 -15.59 9.45
CA ASP A 289 -1.16 -15.52 10.51
C ASP A 289 -0.10 -14.44 10.23
N VAL A 290 0.27 -14.23 8.96
CA VAL A 290 1.19 -13.16 8.54
C VAL A 290 0.52 -11.80 8.74
N LEU A 291 -0.72 -11.66 8.29
CA LEU A 291 -1.50 -10.44 8.48
C LEU A 291 -1.61 -10.08 9.96
N VAL A 292 -1.91 -11.06 10.82
CA VAL A 292 -1.96 -10.88 12.27
C VAL A 292 -0.62 -10.41 12.85
N LYS A 293 0.51 -10.99 12.44
CA LYS A 293 1.83 -10.57 12.90
C LYS A 293 2.15 -9.12 12.50
N LEU A 294 1.89 -8.77 11.24
CA LEU A 294 2.09 -7.41 10.74
C LEU A 294 1.32 -6.38 11.55
N LEU A 295 0.13 -6.74 11.99
CA LEU A 295 -0.75 -5.87 12.73
C LEU A 295 -0.32 -5.65 14.17
N ASN A 296 0.06 -6.73 14.82
CA ASN A 296 0.59 -6.63 16.18
C ASN A 296 1.88 -5.78 16.18
N ALA A 297 2.75 -6.02 15.20
CA ALA A 297 3.98 -5.25 15.03
C ALA A 297 3.71 -3.77 14.71
N ALA A 298 2.68 -3.45 13.93
CA ALA A 298 2.29 -2.07 13.66
C ALA A 298 1.87 -1.31 14.93
N GLY A 299 1.20 -1.99 15.87
CA GLY A 299 0.85 -1.42 17.17
C GLY A 299 2.05 -1.10 18.05
N ASN A 300 3.18 -1.77 17.83
CA ASN A 300 4.43 -1.58 18.57
C ASN A 300 5.39 -0.59 17.91
N SER A 301 5.08 -0.16 16.68
CA SER A 301 6.00 0.63 15.86
C SER A 301 5.65 2.11 15.86
N THR A 302 6.66 2.97 15.85
CA THR A 302 6.51 4.35 15.39
C THR A 302 6.48 4.30 13.87
N LEU A 303 5.30 4.43 13.27
CA LEU A 303 5.11 4.31 11.82
C LEU A 303 5.68 5.53 11.10
N GLU A 304 6.98 5.58 10.94
CA GLU A 304 7.66 6.50 10.04
C GLU A 304 7.80 5.85 8.67
N THR A 305 7.25 6.53 7.65
CA THR A 305 7.36 6.06 6.28
C THR A 305 8.53 6.73 5.61
N GLN A 306 9.47 5.94 5.12
CA GLN A 306 10.47 6.37 4.17
C GLN A 306 9.87 6.38 2.75
N THR A 307 10.43 7.16 1.85
CA THR A 307 10.03 7.19 0.45
C THR A 307 11.27 6.97 -0.40
N VAL A 308 11.18 6.17 -1.44
CA VAL A 308 12.23 6.02 -2.44
C VAL A 308 12.72 7.42 -2.84
N PRO A 309 14.01 7.75 -2.66
CA PRO A 309 14.51 9.08 -2.93
C PRO A 309 14.55 9.38 -4.42
N GLY A 310 14.20 10.61 -4.79
CA GLY A 310 14.15 11.02 -6.19
C GLY A 310 13.47 12.37 -6.37
N LYS A 311 13.10 12.65 -7.61
CA LYS A 311 12.49 13.92 -8.02
C LYS A 311 11.32 13.69 -8.96
N GLY A 312 10.19 14.32 -8.67
CA GLY A 312 9.11 14.48 -9.64
C GLY A 312 9.51 15.51 -10.70
N VAL A 313 9.27 15.18 -11.95
CA VAL A 313 9.46 16.05 -13.11
C VAL A 313 8.23 16.02 -13.99
N GLU A 314 7.96 17.11 -14.69
CA GLU A 314 6.90 17.14 -15.70
C GLU A 314 7.42 16.44 -16.95
N GLY A 315 6.86 15.25 -17.24
CA GLY A 315 7.18 14.49 -18.43
C GLY A 315 6.42 15.01 -19.65
N LYS A 316 6.67 14.40 -20.81
CA LYS A 316 6.05 14.82 -22.07
C LYS A 316 4.53 14.64 -22.10
N TYR A 317 4.01 13.63 -21.42
CA TYR A 317 2.59 13.25 -21.43
C TYR A 317 2.03 13.15 -20.02
N TYR A 318 2.82 12.70 -19.04
CA TYR A 318 2.47 12.47 -17.65
C TYR A 318 3.62 12.91 -16.75
N ASP A 319 3.34 13.15 -15.49
CA ASP A 319 4.37 13.37 -14.48
C ASP A 319 5.22 12.11 -14.30
N GLU A 320 6.53 12.29 -14.16
CA GLU A 320 7.50 11.22 -13.97
C GLU A 320 8.20 11.38 -12.62
N TYR A 321 8.62 10.29 -12.01
CA TYR A 321 9.44 10.29 -10.81
C TYR A 321 10.77 9.61 -11.11
N HIS A 322 11.85 10.38 -11.10
CA HIS A 322 13.20 9.88 -11.35
C HIS A 322 13.94 9.63 -10.04
N VAL A 323 14.36 8.39 -9.83
CA VAL A 323 15.06 7.93 -8.63
C VAL A 323 16.46 8.52 -8.55
N ASN A 324 16.90 8.84 -7.33
CA ASN A 324 18.29 9.08 -7.03
C ASN A 324 18.92 7.76 -6.56
N GLU A 325 19.61 7.09 -7.45
CA GLU A 325 20.17 5.74 -7.22
C GLU A 325 21.15 5.68 -6.04
N ASP A 326 22.00 6.70 -5.89
CA ASP A 326 22.99 6.73 -4.78
C ASP A 326 22.28 6.85 -3.41
N GLU A 327 21.29 7.75 -3.33
CA GLU A 327 20.48 7.89 -2.12
C GLU A 327 19.61 6.66 -1.87
N LEU A 328 19.07 6.02 -2.93
CA LEU A 328 18.27 4.81 -2.82
C LEU A 328 19.11 3.66 -2.26
N TYR A 329 20.32 3.48 -2.79
CA TYR A 329 21.20 2.40 -2.32
C TYR A 329 21.54 2.58 -0.83
N GLY A 330 21.88 3.81 -0.42
CA GLY A 330 22.10 4.14 0.99
C GLY A 330 20.87 3.89 1.88
N LEU A 331 19.69 4.24 1.38
CA LEU A 331 18.42 3.98 2.08
C LEU A 331 18.17 2.47 2.24
N ILE A 332 18.35 1.68 1.18
CA ILE A 332 18.21 0.21 1.22
C ILE A 332 19.14 -0.39 2.26
N LEU A 333 20.42 0.02 2.28
CA LEU A 333 21.36 -0.46 3.28
C LEU A 333 20.93 -0.09 4.71
N SER A 334 20.44 1.12 4.91
CA SER A 334 19.99 1.59 6.22
C SER A 334 18.74 0.89 6.74
N MET A 335 17.84 0.48 5.85
CA MET A 335 16.57 -0.14 6.20
C MET A 335 16.66 -1.67 6.32
N PHE A 336 17.43 -2.31 5.45
CA PHE A 336 17.33 -3.77 5.29
C PHE A 336 18.62 -4.52 5.63
N TYR A 337 19.69 -3.82 5.97
CA TYR A 337 20.99 -4.43 6.24
C TYR A 337 21.55 -3.99 7.60
N ASN A 338 22.30 -4.87 8.22
CA ASN A 338 23.08 -4.58 9.43
C ASN A 338 24.53 -4.29 9.03
N LYS A 339 25.08 -3.20 9.55
CA LYS A 339 26.51 -2.89 9.41
C LYS A 339 27.32 -3.80 10.32
N ILE A 340 28.36 -4.48 9.78
CA ILE A 340 29.24 -5.40 10.50
C ILE A 340 30.66 -4.89 10.56
#